data_8f03cf2a0ad9761cb9ce2e482bbd631a
#
_entry.id   8f03cf2a0ad9761cb9ce2e482bbd631a
#
_cell.length_a   1.000
_cell.length_b   1.000
_cell.length_c   1.000
_cell.angle_alpha   90.00
_cell.angle_beta   90.00
_cell.angle_gamma   90.00
#
_symmetry.space_group_name_H-M   'P 1'
#
loop_
_entity.id
_entity.type
_entity.pdbx_description
1 polymer ?
#
loop_
_entity_poly.entity_id
_entity_poly.type
_entity_poly.pdbx_seq_one_letter_code
_entity_poly.pdbx_strand_id
1 'polypeptide(L)'
;MKTILVAAGTSDNKRNFAVTFIQNYLNEQDVEAAVTGKSIYKVSELDLEVSAIVVIGQPNFQTDVPVIDGTAFITKFGMETCCEQIINAL
;
A
#
# COMPACT_ATOMS: atom_id res chain seq x y z
N MET A 1 -8.14 -2.31 -14.45
CA MET A 1 -8.18 -2.37 -12.97
C MET A 1 -6.97 -1.65 -12.40
N LYS A 2 -7.16 -0.85 -11.38
CA LYS A 2 -6.06 -0.15 -10.72
C LYS A 2 -5.36 -1.09 -9.76
N THR A 3 -4.06 -0.91 -9.58
CA THR A 3 -3.23 -1.75 -8.72
C THR A 3 -2.54 -0.90 -7.67
N ILE A 4 -2.49 -1.42 -6.45
CA ILE A 4 -1.82 -0.77 -5.33
C ILE A 4 -0.75 -1.71 -4.81
N LEU A 5 0.47 -1.19 -4.65
CA LEU A 5 1.58 -1.95 -4.08
C LEU A 5 1.78 -1.54 -2.63
N VAL A 6 1.84 -2.53 -1.74
CA VAL A 6 2.26 -2.30 -0.35
C VAL A 6 3.72 -2.74 -0.25
N ALA A 7 4.62 -1.77 -0.17
CA ALA A 7 6.05 -2.02 -0.02
C ALA A 7 6.40 -1.92 1.46
N ALA A 8 6.67 -3.04 2.10
CA ALA A 8 6.82 -3.11 3.55
C ALA A 8 8.20 -3.61 3.95
N GLY A 9 8.87 -2.85 4.80
CA GLY A 9 10.12 -3.23 5.45
C GLY A 9 9.90 -3.85 6.82
N THR A 10 8.82 -4.61 6.96
CA THR A 10 8.40 -5.22 8.22
C THR A 10 8.12 -6.71 8.01
N SER A 11 7.60 -7.38 9.05
CA SER A 11 7.30 -8.81 8.97
C SER A 11 6.24 -9.12 7.91
N ASP A 12 6.25 -10.34 7.41
CA ASP A 12 5.25 -10.80 6.43
C ASP A 12 3.83 -10.69 7.00
N ASN A 13 3.66 -10.99 8.29
CA ASN A 13 2.34 -10.90 8.93
C ASN A 13 1.80 -9.48 8.92
N LYS A 14 2.64 -8.50 9.22
CA LYS A 14 2.23 -7.10 9.23
C LYS A 14 1.95 -6.60 7.81
N ARG A 15 2.76 -7.01 6.84
CA ARG A 15 2.52 -6.69 5.44
C ARG A 15 1.19 -7.27 4.97
N ASN A 16 0.94 -8.55 5.27
CA ASN A 16 -0.29 -9.22 4.88
C ASN A 16 -1.51 -8.60 5.55
N PHE A 17 -1.37 -8.18 6.80
CA PHE A 17 -2.43 -7.44 7.49
C PHE A 17 -2.79 -6.16 6.74
N ALA A 18 -1.79 -5.37 6.33
CA ALA A 18 -2.01 -4.13 5.60
C ALA A 18 -2.68 -4.38 4.26
N VAL A 19 -2.21 -5.38 3.50
CA VAL A 19 -2.80 -5.75 2.21
C VAL A 19 -4.26 -6.14 2.39
N THR A 20 -4.56 -6.98 3.36
CA THR A 20 -5.92 -7.45 3.60
C THR A 20 -6.83 -6.29 4.03
N PHE A 21 -6.36 -5.45 4.93
CA PHE A 21 -7.15 -4.32 5.41
C PHE A 21 -7.49 -3.37 4.26
N ILE A 22 -6.50 -3.01 3.46
CA ILE A 22 -6.70 -2.09 2.33
C ILE A 22 -7.66 -2.71 1.31
N GLN A 23 -7.46 -3.98 0.96
CA GLN A 23 -8.32 -4.64 -0.03
C GLN A 23 -9.77 -4.68 0.45
N ASN A 24 -10.01 -5.01 1.72
CA ASN A 24 -11.35 -5.05 2.28
C ASN A 24 -11.98 -3.65 2.31
N TYR A 25 -11.21 -2.64 2.67
CA TYR A 25 -11.70 -1.27 2.70
C TYR A 25 -12.14 -0.81 1.31
N LEU A 26 -11.31 -1.08 0.30
CA LEU A 26 -11.63 -0.71 -1.08
C LEU A 26 -12.87 -1.44 -1.58
N ASN A 27 -13.00 -2.72 -1.25
CA ASN A 27 -14.19 -3.50 -1.62
C ASN A 27 -15.45 -2.92 -0.99
N GLU A 28 -15.39 -2.49 0.26
CA GLU A 28 -16.52 -1.88 0.96
C GLU A 28 -16.91 -0.52 0.34
N GLN A 29 -15.95 0.19 -0.24
CA GLN A 29 -16.18 1.48 -0.89
C GLN A 29 -16.49 1.34 -2.38
N ASP A 30 -16.68 0.12 -2.87
CA ASP A 30 -16.94 -0.17 -4.30
C ASP A 30 -15.82 0.34 -5.22
N VAL A 31 -14.59 0.36 -4.73
CA VAL A 31 -13.42 0.74 -5.53
C VAL A 31 -12.80 -0.53 -6.11
N GLU A 32 -12.75 -0.62 -7.44
CA GLU A 32 -12.14 -1.76 -8.13
C GLU A 32 -10.63 -1.56 -8.22
N ALA A 33 -9.90 -2.21 -7.33
CA ALA A 33 -8.44 -2.18 -7.33
C ALA A 33 -7.90 -3.47 -6.73
N ALA A 34 -6.75 -3.90 -7.21
CA ALA A 34 -6.04 -5.05 -6.67
C ALA A 34 -4.89 -4.57 -5.78
N VAL A 35 -4.77 -5.14 -4.59
CA VAL A 35 -3.71 -4.79 -3.65
C VAL A 35 -2.74 -5.95 -3.57
N THR A 36 -1.45 -5.67 -3.78
CA THR A 36 -0.38 -6.66 -3.67
C THR A 36 0.64 -6.18 -2.65
N GLY A 37 1.32 -7.13 -2.01
CA GLY A 37 2.35 -6.81 -1.03
C GLY A 37 3.70 -7.36 -1.43
N LYS A 38 4.76 -6.61 -1.14
CA LYS A 38 6.12 -7.04 -1.41
C LYS A 38 7.08 -6.47 -0.37
N SER A 39 8.17 -7.17 -0.09
CA SER A 39 9.23 -6.63 0.75
C SER A 39 9.79 -5.38 0.09
N ILE A 40 9.99 -4.32 0.88
CA ILE A 40 10.53 -3.05 0.40
C ILE A 40 11.92 -3.25 -0.22
N TYR A 41 12.66 -4.26 0.23
CA TYR A 41 14.01 -4.56 -0.25
C TYR A 41 14.02 -5.33 -1.57
N LYS A 42 12.87 -5.80 -2.02
CA LYS A 42 12.72 -6.59 -3.24
C LYS A 42 11.90 -5.90 -4.32
N VAL A 43 11.60 -4.62 -4.13
CA VAL A 43 10.84 -3.84 -5.10
C VAL A 43 11.72 -3.55 -6.31
N SER A 44 11.23 -3.89 -7.49
CA SER A 44 11.91 -3.62 -8.76
C SER A 44 11.18 -2.51 -9.52
N GLU A 45 11.77 -2.05 -10.62
CA GLU A 45 11.14 -1.03 -11.47
C GLU A 45 9.78 -1.48 -12.01
N LEU A 46 9.64 -2.78 -12.32
CA LEU A 46 8.37 -3.31 -12.80
C LEU A 46 7.29 -3.26 -11.72
N ASP A 47 7.67 -3.43 -10.46
CA ASP A 47 6.73 -3.36 -9.33
C ASP A 47 6.18 -1.95 -9.13
N LEU A 48 6.86 -0.94 -9.67
CA LEU A 48 6.45 0.46 -9.54
C LEU A 48 5.44 0.87 -10.62
N GLU A 49 5.07 -0.02 -11.53
CA GLU A 49 4.03 0.23 -12.53
C GLU A 49 2.65 -0.02 -11.94
N VAL A 50 2.31 0.80 -10.94
CA VAL A 50 1.05 0.69 -10.19
C VAL A 50 0.41 2.07 -10.08
N SER A 51 -0.83 2.11 -9.59
CA SER A 51 -1.57 3.37 -9.44
C SER A 51 -1.19 4.12 -8.17
N ALA A 52 -0.81 3.41 -7.12
CA ALA A 52 -0.37 4.00 -5.86
C ALA A 52 0.50 3.01 -5.10
N ILE A 53 1.37 3.53 -4.25
CA ILE A 53 2.26 2.72 -3.41
C ILE A 53 2.05 3.12 -1.96
N VAL A 54 1.87 2.11 -1.10
CA VAL A 54 1.83 2.30 0.35
C VAL A 54 3.15 1.81 0.91
N VAL A 55 3.90 2.69 1.56
CA VAL A 55 5.23 2.36 2.09
C VAL A 55 5.16 2.20 3.60
N ILE A 56 5.65 1.07 4.12
CA ILE A 56 5.81 0.81 5.54
C ILE A 56 7.30 0.64 5.78
N GLY A 57 7.94 1.68 6.32
CA GLY A 57 9.39 1.70 6.53
C GLY A 57 10.07 2.73 5.66
N GLN A 58 11.38 2.56 5.45
CA GLN A 58 12.20 3.47 4.64
C GLN A 58 12.28 2.97 3.20
N PRO A 59 11.73 3.70 2.22
CA PRO A 59 11.85 3.28 0.83
C PRO A 59 13.28 3.49 0.32
N ASN A 60 13.75 2.54 -0.49
CA ASN A 60 15.04 2.63 -1.16
C ASN A 60 14.90 2.72 -2.67
N PHE A 61 13.76 3.21 -3.13
CA PHE A 61 13.47 3.39 -4.55
C PHE A 61 12.93 4.79 -4.79
N GLN A 62 12.96 5.22 -6.05
CA GLN A 62 12.39 6.49 -6.47
C GLN A 62 11.27 6.21 -7.47
N THR A 63 10.19 6.99 -7.39
CA THR A 63 9.04 6.80 -8.24
C THR A 63 8.24 8.09 -8.36
N ASP A 64 7.56 8.26 -9.51
CA ASP A 64 6.60 9.34 -9.72
C ASP A 64 5.18 8.94 -9.32
N VAL A 65 4.98 7.67 -8.97
CA VAL A 65 3.68 7.16 -8.51
C VAL A 65 3.39 7.74 -7.14
N PRO A 66 2.14 8.12 -6.83
CA PRO A 66 1.78 8.59 -5.50
C PRO A 66 2.19 7.59 -4.42
N VAL A 67 2.88 8.09 -3.40
CA VAL A 67 3.36 7.29 -2.28
C VAL A 67 2.62 7.72 -1.02
N ILE A 68 2.02 6.75 -0.34
CA ILE A 68 1.26 6.97 0.90
C ILE A 68 2.02 6.33 2.05
N ASP A 69 2.17 7.07 3.16
CA ASP A 69 2.80 6.56 4.37
C ASP A 69 1.88 5.52 5.02
N GLY A 70 2.36 4.29 5.13
CA GLY A 70 1.60 3.17 5.70
C GLY A 70 1.89 2.90 7.17
N THR A 71 2.52 3.82 7.88
CA THR A 71 2.83 3.66 9.31
C THR A 71 1.57 3.36 10.12
N ALA A 72 0.40 3.84 9.68
CA ALA A 72 -0.87 3.58 10.35
C ALA A 72 -1.13 2.08 10.54
N PHE A 73 -0.64 1.22 9.64
CA PHE A 73 -0.84 -0.22 9.75
C PHE A 73 0.07 -0.87 10.80
N ILE A 74 1.08 -0.17 11.27
CA ILE A 74 1.93 -0.61 12.38
C ILE A 74 1.34 -0.16 13.71
N THR A 75 0.95 1.10 13.81
CA THR A 75 0.39 1.69 15.04
C THR A 75 -1.07 1.33 15.23
N LYS A 76 -1.77 0.98 14.14
CA LYS A 76 -3.20 0.74 14.07
C LYS A 76 -4.06 1.97 14.37
N PHE A 77 -3.46 3.15 14.22
CA PHE A 77 -4.16 4.42 14.32
C PHE A 77 -4.21 5.09 12.95
N GLY A 78 -5.39 5.53 12.53
CA GLY A 78 -5.54 6.25 11.27
C GLY A 78 -5.51 5.37 10.03
N MET A 79 -5.76 4.07 10.16
CA MET A 79 -5.76 3.15 9.01
C MET A 79 -6.80 3.54 7.98
N GLU A 80 -7.98 3.94 8.41
CA GLU A 80 -9.06 4.36 7.50
C GLU A 80 -8.67 5.64 6.76
N THR A 81 -8.06 6.60 7.45
CA THR A 81 -7.56 7.83 6.82
C THR A 81 -6.51 7.50 5.76
N CYS A 82 -5.63 6.56 6.04
CA CYS A 82 -4.63 6.08 5.08
C CYS A 82 -5.32 5.51 3.84
N CYS A 83 -6.35 4.69 4.02
CA CYS A 83 -7.10 4.12 2.90
C CYS A 83 -7.80 5.20 2.07
N GLU A 84 -8.33 6.24 2.70
CA GLU A 84 -8.93 7.35 2.00
C GLU A 84 -7.90 8.11 1.17
N GLN A 85 -6.67 8.28 1.68
CA GLN A 85 -5.59 8.87 0.91
C GLN A 85 -5.26 8.03 -0.31
N ILE A 86 -5.29 6.70 -0.18
CA ILE A 86 -5.07 5.80 -1.31
C ILE A 86 -6.15 6.02 -2.37
N ILE A 87 -7.41 6.05 -1.96
CA ILE A 87 -8.53 6.27 -2.90
C ILE A 87 -8.37 7.60 -3.61
N ASN A 88 -8.01 8.65 -2.89
CA ASN A 88 -7.83 9.98 -3.47
C ASN A 88 -6.66 10.03 -4.47
N ALA A 89 -5.69 9.13 -4.34
CA ALA A 89 -4.55 9.03 -5.26
C ALA A 89 -4.87 8.23 -6.51
N LEU A 90 -5.95 7.48 -6.51
CA LEU A 90 -6.37 6.72 -7.69
C LEU A 90 -7.17 7.61 -8.67
#